data_54443850a365bbe61b7876c07ec02750
#
_entry.id   54443850a365bbe61b7876c07ec02750
#
_cell.length_a   1.000
_cell.length_b   1.000
_cell.length_c   1.000
_cell.angle_alpha   90.00
_cell.angle_beta   90.00
_cell.angle_gamma   90.00
#
_symmetry.space_group_name_H-M   'P 1'
#
loop_
_entity.id
_entity.type
_entity.pdbx_description
1 polymer ?
#
loop_
_entity_poly.entity_id
_entity_poly.type
_entity_poly.pdbx_seq_one_letter_code
_entity_poly.pdbx_strand_id
1 'polypeptide(L)'
;IGSPPGYVGYDEAGQLTEKVRRHPYSVVLFDEIEKAHPDVMNILLQILDEGKINDAQGRTVDFSNTVICMTSNAGSTDQSGATGFGKKAEVASADRSMKALQEFLRPEFIGRVDEIITFKPLSEEDLEKIAALMLDEYKPGLAAHGITLHYTQPALADIVAESSTKYGARELRRTIRKTIEDPVSDALVDGRLDGREVTLELADHDGRAVLEI
;
A
#
# COMPACT_ATOMS: atom_id res chain seq x y z
N ILE A 1 12.04 16.92 -11.53
CA ILE A 1 12.50 17.67 -12.72
C ILE A 1 13.78 18.44 -12.39
N GLY A 2 13.98 18.87 -11.16
CA GLY A 2 15.08 19.72 -10.70
C GLY A 2 14.64 21.18 -10.47
N SER A 3 15.52 21.96 -9.84
CA SER A 3 15.25 23.37 -9.56
C SER A 3 15.46 24.24 -10.80
N PRO A 4 14.68 25.33 -10.98
CA PRO A 4 14.90 26.28 -12.07
C PRO A 4 16.27 26.97 -11.97
N PRO A 5 16.78 27.54 -13.09
CA PRO A 5 18.01 28.32 -13.09
C PRO A 5 17.98 29.46 -12.04
N GLY A 6 19.04 29.56 -11.24
CA GLY A 6 19.18 30.57 -10.19
C GLY A 6 18.68 30.15 -8.81
N TYR A 7 18.12 28.97 -8.64
CA TYR A 7 17.73 28.42 -7.35
C TYR A 7 18.75 27.41 -6.83
N VAL A 8 18.80 27.24 -5.49
CA VAL A 8 19.65 26.23 -4.86
C VAL A 8 19.26 24.84 -5.35
N GLY A 9 20.24 24.01 -5.76
CA GLY A 9 20.02 22.69 -6.32
C GLY A 9 19.80 22.66 -7.83
N TYR A 10 20.00 23.76 -8.56
CA TYR A 10 19.92 23.78 -10.03
C TYR A 10 20.90 22.80 -10.70
N ASP A 11 22.11 22.65 -10.13
CA ASP A 11 23.12 21.72 -10.62
C ASP A 11 22.77 20.24 -10.34
N GLU A 12 21.80 19.99 -9.48
CA GLU A 12 21.28 18.66 -9.23
C GLU A 12 20.21 18.30 -10.26
N ALA A 13 20.47 17.27 -11.05
CA ALA A 13 19.46 16.72 -11.96
C ALA A 13 18.23 16.28 -11.16
N GLY A 14 17.02 16.49 -11.69
CA GLY A 14 15.80 16.02 -11.06
C GLY A 14 15.87 14.50 -10.81
N GLN A 15 15.61 14.07 -9.58
CA GLN A 15 15.79 12.65 -9.18
C GLN A 15 15.01 11.68 -10.08
N LEU A 16 13.78 12.04 -10.46
CA LEU A 16 12.94 11.21 -11.32
C LEU A 16 13.50 11.13 -12.73
N THR A 17 13.80 12.28 -13.33
CA THR A 17 14.30 12.37 -14.72
C THR A 17 15.63 11.66 -14.89
N GLU A 18 16.52 11.77 -13.90
CA GLU A 18 17.82 11.07 -13.94
C GLU A 18 17.64 9.55 -13.78
N LYS A 19 16.72 9.08 -12.91
CA LYS A 19 16.41 7.65 -12.77
C LYS A 19 15.85 7.05 -14.05
N VAL A 20 14.88 7.73 -14.68
CA VAL A 20 14.27 7.25 -15.94
C VAL A 20 15.29 7.27 -17.08
N ARG A 21 16.15 8.29 -17.15
CA ARG A 21 17.22 8.34 -18.15
C ARG A 21 18.19 7.16 -18.05
N ARG A 22 18.50 6.72 -16.81
CA ARG A 22 19.37 5.56 -16.57
C ARG A 22 18.66 4.22 -16.76
N HIS A 23 17.36 4.18 -16.46
CA HIS A 23 16.53 2.99 -16.51
C HIS A 23 15.24 3.27 -17.30
N PRO A 24 15.34 3.35 -18.67
CA PRO A 24 14.20 3.73 -19.50
C PRO A 24 13.07 2.71 -19.48
N TYR A 25 13.35 1.43 -19.19
CA TYR A 25 12.35 0.38 -19.02
C TYR A 25 12.03 0.23 -17.54
N SER A 26 11.10 1.02 -17.04
CA SER A 26 10.76 1.05 -15.61
C SER A 26 9.28 1.30 -15.38
N VAL A 27 8.83 0.96 -14.17
CA VAL A 27 7.52 1.35 -13.65
C VAL A 27 7.70 2.58 -12.78
N VAL A 28 6.98 3.64 -13.08
CA VAL A 28 6.97 4.88 -12.31
C VAL A 28 5.65 4.99 -11.57
N LEU A 29 5.71 4.95 -10.24
CA LEU A 29 4.52 5.06 -9.38
C LEU A 29 4.42 6.46 -8.80
N PHE A 30 3.28 7.11 -9.03
CA PHE A 30 2.86 8.33 -8.36
C PHE A 30 1.79 7.97 -7.33
N ASP A 31 2.19 7.94 -6.07
CA ASP A 31 1.32 7.58 -4.97
C ASP A 31 0.54 8.81 -4.46
N GLU A 32 -0.76 8.63 -4.15
CA GLU A 32 -1.65 9.68 -3.64
C GLU A 32 -1.70 10.93 -4.54
N ILE A 33 -1.99 10.73 -5.82
CA ILE A 33 -1.94 11.80 -6.84
C ILE A 33 -2.88 12.99 -6.53
N GLU A 34 -3.94 12.78 -5.75
CA GLU A 34 -4.85 13.84 -5.30
C GLU A 34 -4.17 14.86 -4.38
N LYS A 35 -3.02 14.53 -3.80
CA LYS A 35 -2.22 15.43 -2.96
C LYS A 35 -1.15 16.19 -3.74
N ALA A 36 -1.00 15.91 -5.03
CA ALA A 36 0.03 16.52 -5.85
C ALA A 36 -0.27 17.99 -6.13
N HIS A 37 0.80 18.79 -6.22
CA HIS A 37 0.67 20.17 -6.66
C HIS A 37 0.18 20.24 -8.12
N PRO A 38 -0.62 21.25 -8.53
CA PRO A 38 -1.11 21.39 -9.90
C PRO A 38 -0.03 21.35 -10.98
N ASP A 39 1.17 21.85 -10.69
CA ASP A 39 2.29 21.80 -11.63
C ASP A 39 2.77 20.38 -11.91
N VAL A 40 2.69 19.48 -10.92
CA VAL A 40 2.99 18.05 -11.11
C VAL A 40 1.99 17.43 -12.07
N MET A 41 0.71 17.80 -11.96
CA MET A 41 -0.35 17.35 -12.87
C MET A 41 -0.10 17.78 -14.30
N ASN A 42 0.36 19.01 -14.51
CA ASN A 42 0.71 19.52 -15.85
C ASN A 42 1.88 18.75 -16.48
N ILE A 43 2.89 18.41 -15.66
CA ILE A 43 4.04 17.61 -16.09
C ILE A 43 3.63 16.18 -16.43
N LEU A 44 2.78 15.57 -15.60
CA LEU A 44 2.23 14.24 -15.87
C LEU A 44 1.43 14.23 -17.16
N LEU A 45 0.61 15.25 -17.39
CA LEU A 45 -0.13 15.37 -18.64
C LEU A 45 0.80 15.43 -19.84
N GLN A 46 1.90 16.18 -19.74
CA GLN A 46 2.91 16.21 -20.80
C GLN A 46 3.57 14.85 -21.03
N ILE A 47 3.89 14.12 -19.96
CA ILE A 47 4.43 12.75 -20.07
C ILE A 47 3.45 11.82 -20.78
N LEU A 48 2.15 11.89 -20.42
CA LEU A 48 1.11 11.04 -21.00
C LEU A 48 0.82 11.39 -22.48
N ASP A 49 0.97 12.67 -22.85
CA ASP A 49 0.74 13.14 -24.21
C ASP A 49 1.93 12.92 -25.15
N GLU A 50 3.10 13.38 -24.73
CA GLU A 50 4.29 13.45 -25.58
C GLU A 50 5.28 12.29 -25.35
N GLY A 51 5.12 11.54 -24.26
CA GLY A 51 6.05 10.49 -23.84
C GLY A 51 7.42 11.04 -23.42
N LYS A 52 7.58 12.34 -23.25
CA LYS A 52 8.87 12.97 -22.93
C LYS A 52 8.69 14.31 -22.24
N ILE A 53 9.68 14.70 -21.44
CA ILE A 53 9.75 16.03 -20.80
C ILE A 53 11.16 16.57 -20.86
N ASN A 54 11.31 17.87 -20.70
CA ASN A 54 12.62 18.49 -20.50
C ASN A 54 12.90 18.64 -19.01
N ASP A 55 14.09 18.28 -18.56
CA ASP A 55 14.55 18.56 -17.21
C ASP A 55 14.94 20.06 -17.05
N ALA A 56 15.27 20.45 -15.81
CA ALA A 56 15.67 21.83 -15.52
C ALA A 56 16.94 22.29 -16.28
N GLN A 57 17.73 21.36 -16.80
CA GLN A 57 18.93 21.63 -17.59
C GLN A 57 18.65 21.63 -19.10
N GLY A 58 17.37 21.55 -19.50
CA GLY A 58 16.95 21.54 -20.89
C GLY A 58 17.17 20.21 -21.64
N ARG A 59 17.54 19.13 -20.92
CA ARG A 59 17.74 17.82 -21.55
C ARG A 59 16.41 17.11 -21.67
N THR A 60 16.14 16.54 -22.83
CA THR A 60 14.93 15.72 -23.05
C THR A 60 15.09 14.35 -22.38
N VAL A 61 14.10 13.95 -21.61
CA VAL A 61 13.98 12.64 -20.97
C VAL A 61 12.80 11.92 -21.57
N ASP A 62 13.04 10.71 -22.10
CA ASP A 62 12.05 9.88 -22.78
C ASP A 62 11.40 8.91 -21.79
N PHE A 63 10.07 8.96 -21.70
CA PHE A 63 9.22 8.10 -20.88
C PHE A 63 8.44 7.08 -21.70
N SER A 64 8.63 7.01 -23.03
CA SER A 64 7.84 6.16 -23.93
C SER A 64 7.94 4.66 -23.59
N ASN A 65 9.01 4.25 -22.91
CA ASN A 65 9.22 2.86 -22.49
C ASN A 65 8.94 2.65 -21.01
N THR A 66 8.30 3.61 -20.32
CA THR A 66 7.90 3.48 -18.91
C THR A 66 6.43 3.13 -18.80
N VAL A 67 6.09 2.39 -17.74
CA VAL A 67 4.70 2.21 -17.31
C VAL A 67 4.42 3.25 -16.21
N ILE A 68 3.47 4.14 -16.44
CA ILE A 68 3.07 5.13 -15.46
C ILE A 68 1.89 4.58 -14.66
N CYS A 69 2.09 4.40 -13.36
CA CYS A 69 1.06 4.02 -12.41
C CYS A 69 0.75 5.18 -11.48
N MET A 70 -0.52 5.40 -11.20
CA MET A 70 -0.97 6.42 -10.27
C MET A 70 -1.93 5.79 -9.27
N THR A 71 -1.80 6.12 -7.97
CA THR A 71 -2.77 5.72 -6.95
C THR A 71 -3.55 6.93 -6.45
N SER A 72 -4.77 6.71 -6.02
CA SER A 72 -5.59 7.73 -5.39
C SER A 72 -6.52 7.12 -4.35
N ASN A 73 -6.78 7.86 -3.28
CA ASN A 73 -7.79 7.57 -2.28
C ASN A 73 -9.10 8.33 -2.54
N ALA A 74 -9.26 8.96 -3.69
CA ALA A 74 -10.46 9.70 -4.04
C ALA A 74 -11.70 8.80 -3.97
N GLY A 75 -12.77 9.28 -3.31
CA GLY A 75 -14.01 8.53 -3.11
C GLY A 75 -13.99 7.46 -2.01
N SER A 76 -12.86 7.26 -1.31
CA SER A 76 -12.77 6.29 -0.21
C SER A 76 -13.45 6.77 1.09
N THR A 77 -13.60 8.08 1.30
CA THR A 77 -14.14 8.67 2.52
C THR A 77 -15.67 8.69 2.61
N ASP A 78 -16.37 8.54 1.49
CA ASP A 78 -17.84 8.59 1.45
C ASP A 78 -18.52 7.23 1.67
N GLN A 79 -18.07 6.47 2.68
CA GLN A 79 -18.73 5.20 3.07
C GLN A 79 -20.05 5.39 3.82
N SER A 80 -20.53 6.63 4.02
CA SER A 80 -21.82 6.89 4.67
C SER A 80 -22.97 6.62 3.71
N GLY A 81 -23.49 5.39 3.70
CA GLY A 81 -24.83 5.16 3.14
C GLY A 81 -25.06 3.94 2.25
N ALA A 82 -24.13 3.02 2.09
CA ALA A 82 -24.39 1.81 1.31
C ALA A 82 -24.32 0.54 2.17
N THR A 83 -25.37 0.31 2.97
CA THR A 83 -25.67 -1.02 3.52
C THR A 83 -26.32 -1.87 2.42
N GLY A 84 -25.51 -2.61 1.66
CA GLY A 84 -26.01 -3.52 0.64
C GLY A 84 -24.88 -4.39 0.12
N PHE A 85 -24.90 -5.67 0.47
CA PHE A 85 -24.05 -6.69 -0.14
C PHE A 85 -24.63 -7.10 -1.50
N GLY A 86 -23.86 -6.92 -2.60
CA GLY A 86 -24.24 -7.41 -3.91
C GLY A 86 -23.68 -6.60 -5.09
N LYS A 87 -23.78 -7.13 -6.31
CA LYS A 87 -23.29 -6.52 -7.56
C LYS A 87 -23.72 -5.05 -7.77
N LYS A 88 -24.86 -4.63 -7.20
CA LYS A 88 -25.32 -3.23 -7.24
C LYS A 88 -24.44 -2.30 -6.38
N ALA A 89 -23.88 -2.80 -5.26
CA ALA A 89 -22.99 -2.02 -4.40
C ALA A 89 -21.61 -1.84 -5.05
N GLU A 90 -21.14 -2.81 -5.82
CA GLU A 90 -19.86 -2.74 -6.54
C GLU A 90 -19.90 -1.70 -7.66
N VAL A 91 -20.96 -1.72 -8.48
CA VAL A 91 -21.17 -0.73 -9.56
C VAL A 91 -21.29 0.68 -8.96
N ALA A 92 -22.06 0.83 -7.88
CA ALA A 92 -22.21 2.12 -7.20
C ALA A 92 -20.92 2.62 -6.56
N SER A 93 -20.00 1.72 -6.18
CA SER A 93 -18.68 2.06 -5.67
C SER A 93 -17.75 2.55 -6.79
N ALA A 94 -17.74 1.85 -7.92
CA ALA A 94 -16.94 2.25 -9.10
C ALA A 94 -17.41 3.61 -9.65
N ASP A 95 -18.72 3.83 -9.76
CA ASP A 95 -19.27 5.11 -10.22
C ASP A 95 -18.91 6.27 -9.27
N ARG A 96 -18.90 6.03 -7.96
CA ARG A 96 -18.47 7.04 -6.96
C ARG A 96 -17.00 7.36 -7.08
N SER A 97 -16.14 6.35 -7.19
CA SER A 97 -14.71 6.53 -7.38
C SER A 97 -14.43 7.32 -8.66
N MET A 98 -15.14 7.01 -9.75
CA MET A 98 -14.99 7.73 -11.01
C MET A 98 -15.43 9.20 -10.87
N LYS A 99 -16.55 9.49 -10.19
CA LYS A 99 -16.98 10.87 -9.93
C LYS A 99 -15.98 11.63 -9.09
N ALA A 100 -15.46 11.01 -8.03
CA ALA A 100 -14.43 11.62 -7.19
C ALA A 100 -13.14 11.90 -7.96
N LEU A 101 -12.73 11.02 -8.88
CA LEU A 101 -11.61 11.27 -9.79
C LEU A 101 -11.87 12.48 -10.69
N GLN A 102 -13.08 12.63 -11.22
CA GLN A 102 -13.49 13.74 -12.09
C GLN A 102 -13.53 15.08 -11.36
N GLU A 103 -13.62 15.10 -10.04
CA GLU A 103 -13.62 16.33 -9.24
C GLU A 103 -12.22 16.99 -9.16
N PHE A 104 -11.14 16.18 -9.20
CA PHE A 104 -9.78 16.73 -9.13
C PHE A 104 -8.95 16.51 -10.40
N LEU A 105 -9.24 15.48 -11.21
CA LEU A 105 -8.60 15.26 -12.49
C LEU A 105 -9.39 15.92 -13.62
N ARG A 106 -8.73 16.72 -14.43
CA ARG A 106 -9.33 17.30 -15.62
C ARG A 106 -9.75 16.20 -16.61
N PRO A 107 -10.83 16.40 -17.38
CA PRO A 107 -11.28 15.42 -18.38
C PRO A 107 -10.19 15.02 -19.38
N GLU A 108 -9.36 15.96 -19.79
CA GLU A 108 -8.22 15.72 -20.68
C GLU A 108 -7.20 14.75 -20.08
N PHE A 109 -6.99 14.78 -18.74
CA PHE A 109 -6.11 13.86 -18.04
C PHE A 109 -6.68 12.45 -18.02
N ILE A 110 -7.96 12.32 -17.66
CA ILE A 110 -8.65 11.03 -17.63
C ILE A 110 -8.67 10.38 -19.02
N GLY A 111 -8.82 11.18 -20.09
CA GLY A 111 -8.78 10.69 -21.47
C GLY A 111 -7.41 10.15 -21.94
N ARG A 112 -6.34 10.35 -21.15
CA ARG A 112 -4.97 9.85 -21.44
C ARG A 112 -4.59 8.63 -20.61
N VAL A 113 -5.44 8.26 -19.65
CA VAL A 113 -5.24 7.04 -18.84
C VAL A 113 -5.80 5.86 -19.59
N ASP A 114 -4.98 4.84 -19.83
CA ASP A 114 -5.38 3.64 -20.57
C ASP A 114 -6.37 2.80 -19.78
N GLU A 115 -6.15 2.68 -18.45
CA GLU A 115 -6.97 1.84 -17.58
C GLU A 115 -7.14 2.45 -16.19
N ILE A 116 -8.37 2.42 -15.67
CA ILE A 116 -8.71 2.84 -14.31
C ILE A 116 -9.21 1.63 -13.53
N ILE A 117 -8.44 1.22 -12.52
CA ILE A 117 -8.74 0.07 -11.69
C ILE A 117 -9.27 0.54 -10.34
N THR A 118 -10.49 0.15 -10.00
CA THR A 118 -11.08 0.40 -8.69
C THR A 118 -10.91 -0.81 -7.79
N PHE A 119 -10.18 -0.66 -6.68
CA PHE A 119 -10.03 -1.71 -5.69
C PHE A 119 -11.29 -1.83 -4.84
N LYS A 120 -11.71 -3.08 -4.61
CA LYS A 120 -12.83 -3.38 -3.72
C LYS A 120 -12.37 -3.31 -2.26
N PRO A 121 -13.28 -2.97 -1.33
CA PRO A 121 -13.02 -3.18 0.10
C PRO A 121 -12.69 -4.66 0.37
N LEU A 122 -11.77 -4.90 1.29
CA LEU A 122 -11.42 -6.25 1.73
C LEU A 122 -12.58 -6.85 2.54
N SER A 123 -12.93 -8.10 2.26
CA SER A 123 -13.85 -8.89 3.10
C SER A 123 -13.13 -9.40 4.35
N GLU A 124 -13.88 -9.87 5.34
CA GLU A 124 -13.30 -10.54 6.52
C GLU A 124 -12.46 -11.76 6.12
N GLU A 125 -12.95 -12.57 5.17
CA GLU A 125 -12.18 -13.69 4.62
C GLU A 125 -10.85 -13.25 3.96
N ASP A 126 -10.86 -12.11 3.26
CA ASP A 126 -9.64 -11.57 2.66
C ASP A 126 -8.67 -11.08 3.73
N LEU A 127 -9.19 -10.45 4.80
CA LEU A 127 -8.38 -10.01 5.93
C LEU A 127 -7.77 -11.19 6.69
N GLU A 128 -8.51 -12.30 6.89
CA GLU A 128 -7.96 -13.52 7.49
C GLU A 128 -6.84 -14.13 6.64
N LYS A 129 -6.99 -14.19 5.32
CA LYS A 129 -5.93 -14.66 4.41
C LYS A 129 -4.70 -13.75 4.47
N ILE A 130 -4.91 -12.44 4.54
CA ILE A 130 -3.83 -11.46 4.68
C ILE A 130 -3.14 -11.63 6.04
N ALA A 131 -3.90 -11.85 7.12
CA ALA A 131 -3.34 -12.13 8.45
C ALA A 131 -2.44 -13.36 8.43
N ALA A 132 -2.90 -14.45 7.81
CA ALA A 132 -2.13 -15.68 7.65
C ALA A 132 -0.81 -15.43 6.89
N LEU A 133 -0.86 -14.71 5.77
CA LEU A 133 0.35 -14.34 5.02
C LEU A 133 1.32 -13.49 5.85
N MET A 134 0.80 -12.51 6.61
CA MET A 134 1.63 -11.69 7.49
C MET A 134 2.27 -12.48 8.63
N LEU A 135 1.57 -13.48 9.19
CA LEU A 135 2.13 -14.37 10.21
C LEU A 135 3.18 -15.31 9.61
N ASP A 136 2.96 -15.77 8.38
CA ASP A 136 3.93 -16.61 7.67
C ASP A 136 5.24 -15.86 7.36
N GLU A 137 5.20 -14.53 7.19
CA GLU A 137 6.40 -13.68 7.03
C GLU A 137 7.35 -13.75 8.25
N TYR A 138 6.83 -14.02 9.46
CA TYR A 138 7.67 -14.15 10.67
C TYR A 138 8.34 -15.52 10.80
N LYS A 139 7.77 -16.59 10.22
CA LYS A 139 8.26 -17.96 10.38
C LYS A 139 9.74 -18.16 10.04
N PRO A 140 10.30 -17.63 8.93
CA PRO A 140 11.71 -17.80 8.63
C PRO A 140 12.63 -17.15 9.66
N GLY A 141 12.27 -15.95 10.15
CA GLY A 141 13.04 -15.26 11.18
C GLY A 141 13.01 -15.99 12.51
N LEU A 142 11.85 -16.48 12.93
CA LEU A 142 11.68 -17.27 14.15
C LEU A 142 12.43 -18.60 14.08
N ALA A 143 12.34 -19.30 12.94
CA ALA A 143 13.03 -20.56 12.73
C ALA A 143 14.57 -20.44 12.83
N ALA A 144 15.15 -19.30 12.43
CA ALA A 144 16.58 -19.03 12.61
C ALA A 144 17.01 -19.00 14.10
N HIS A 145 16.07 -18.78 15.02
CA HIS A 145 16.25 -18.82 16.47
C HIS A 145 15.72 -20.10 17.12
N GLY A 146 15.39 -21.14 16.34
CA GLY A 146 14.85 -22.39 16.86
C GLY A 146 13.39 -22.31 17.32
N ILE A 147 12.65 -21.29 16.86
CA ILE A 147 11.27 -21.02 17.24
C ILE A 147 10.34 -21.41 16.10
N THR A 148 9.30 -22.23 16.39
CA THR A 148 8.25 -22.59 15.45
C THR A 148 6.96 -21.88 15.82
N LEU A 149 6.36 -21.17 14.87
CA LEU A 149 5.08 -20.49 15.05
C LEU A 149 3.93 -21.30 14.42
N HIS A 150 2.95 -21.65 15.25
CA HIS A 150 1.67 -22.19 14.83
C HIS A 150 0.55 -21.18 15.13
N TYR A 151 -0.51 -21.21 14.36
CA TYR A 151 -1.71 -20.41 14.60
C TYR A 151 -2.96 -21.17 14.14
N THR A 152 -4.07 -20.94 14.83
CA THR A 152 -5.36 -21.54 14.54
C THR A 152 -6.24 -20.60 13.70
N GLN A 153 -7.22 -21.17 13.00
CA GLN A 153 -8.17 -20.35 12.22
C GLN A 153 -9.01 -19.42 13.12
N PRO A 154 -9.51 -19.83 14.29
CA PRO A 154 -10.17 -18.92 15.20
C PRO A 154 -9.30 -17.74 15.63
N ALA A 155 -8.02 -17.94 15.93
CA ALA A 155 -7.10 -16.86 16.27
C ALA A 155 -6.90 -15.84 15.14
N LEU A 156 -6.94 -16.28 13.87
CA LEU A 156 -6.94 -15.36 12.73
C LEU A 156 -8.21 -14.49 12.70
N ALA A 157 -9.37 -15.09 12.95
CA ALA A 157 -10.64 -14.36 13.03
C ALA A 157 -10.63 -13.32 14.15
N ASP A 158 -10.05 -13.66 15.32
CA ASP A 158 -9.92 -12.75 16.46
C ASP A 158 -9.00 -11.57 16.14
N ILE A 159 -7.86 -11.81 15.49
CA ILE A 159 -6.97 -10.74 15.02
C ILE A 159 -7.70 -9.79 14.06
N VAL A 160 -8.51 -10.33 13.17
CA VAL A 160 -9.32 -9.53 12.23
C VAL A 160 -10.40 -8.75 12.98
N ALA A 161 -11.09 -9.38 13.94
CA ALA A 161 -12.13 -8.73 14.75
C ALA A 161 -11.58 -7.61 15.64
N GLU A 162 -10.36 -7.78 16.20
CA GLU A 162 -9.68 -6.75 16.98
C GLU A 162 -9.17 -5.60 16.11
N SER A 163 -8.83 -5.89 14.85
CA SER A 163 -8.40 -4.86 13.91
C SER A 163 -9.59 -4.04 13.44
N SER A 164 -9.45 -2.70 13.46
CA SER A 164 -10.47 -1.83 12.91
C SER A 164 -10.57 -2.00 11.40
N THR A 165 -11.74 -2.42 10.90
CA THR A 165 -12.02 -2.54 9.46
C THR A 165 -11.87 -1.23 8.70
N LYS A 166 -11.91 -0.09 9.40
CA LYS A 166 -11.80 1.25 8.83
C LYS A 166 -10.46 1.52 8.14
N TYR A 167 -9.37 0.92 8.65
CA TYR A 167 -8.01 1.13 8.15
C TYR A 167 -7.44 -0.09 7.40
N GLY A 168 -8.23 -1.14 7.23
CA GLY A 168 -7.89 -2.33 6.46
C GLY A 168 -6.61 -3.02 6.91
N ALA A 169 -5.82 -3.52 5.96
CA ALA A 169 -4.61 -4.30 6.23
C ALA A 169 -3.51 -3.55 7.01
N ARG A 170 -3.53 -2.22 7.08
CA ARG A 170 -2.55 -1.47 7.90
C ARG A 170 -2.79 -1.67 9.40
N GLU A 171 -4.06 -1.64 9.83
CA GLU A 171 -4.40 -1.89 11.24
C GLU A 171 -4.17 -3.36 11.60
N LEU A 172 -4.47 -4.27 10.69
CA LEU A 172 -4.19 -5.69 10.83
C LEU A 172 -2.69 -5.94 11.13
N ARG A 173 -1.79 -5.31 10.38
CA ARG A 173 -0.34 -5.39 10.62
C ARG A 173 0.05 -4.86 12.01
N ARG A 174 -0.60 -3.80 12.47
CA ARG A 174 -0.38 -3.25 13.81
C ARG A 174 -0.86 -4.18 14.92
N THR A 175 -2.01 -4.81 14.73
CA THR A 175 -2.56 -5.81 15.68
C THR A 175 -1.61 -7.00 15.76
N ILE A 176 -1.21 -7.58 14.61
CA ILE A 176 -0.25 -8.69 14.56
C ILE A 176 1.07 -8.34 15.26
N ARG A 177 1.61 -7.13 15.04
CA ARG A 177 2.82 -6.69 15.73
C ARG A 177 2.66 -6.79 17.24
N LYS A 178 1.60 -6.23 17.78
CA LYS A 178 1.33 -6.25 19.24
C LYS A 178 1.11 -7.64 19.80
N THR A 179 0.46 -8.52 19.01
CA THR A 179 0.10 -9.88 19.47
C THR A 179 1.26 -10.85 19.37
N ILE A 180 2.17 -10.67 18.41
CA ILE A 180 3.28 -11.60 18.13
C ILE A 180 4.64 -10.95 18.34
N GLU A 181 4.95 -9.86 17.59
CA GLU A 181 6.29 -9.30 17.53
C GLU A 181 6.75 -8.77 18.89
N ASP A 182 5.89 -8.00 19.56
CA ASP A 182 6.22 -7.41 20.86
C ASP A 182 6.42 -8.50 21.92
N PRO A 183 5.49 -9.48 22.15
CA PRO A 183 5.68 -10.54 23.15
C PRO A 183 6.87 -11.48 22.87
N VAL A 184 7.14 -11.79 21.59
CA VAL A 184 8.29 -12.62 21.21
C VAL A 184 9.59 -11.87 21.46
N SER A 185 9.65 -10.58 21.12
CA SER A 185 10.82 -9.74 21.36
C SER A 185 11.12 -9.63 22.86
N ASP A 186 10.11 -9.43 23.69
CA ASP A 186 10.25 -9.39 25.15
C ASP A 186 10.75 -10.73 25.70
N ALA A 187 10.20 -11.84 25.20
CA ALA A 187 10.63 -13.18 25.62
C ALA A 187 12.06 -13.53 25.20
N LEU A 188 12.51 -13.04 24.04
CA LEU A 188 13.91 -13.18 23.60
C LEU A 188 14.85 -12.34 24.47
N VAL A 189 14.49 -11.08 24.77
CA VAL A 189 15.31 -10.20 25.64
C VAL A 189 15.42 -10.76 27.06
N ASP A 190 14.34 -11.34 27.58
CA ASP A 190 14.29 -11.96 28.89
C ASP A 190 15.01 -13.32 28.95
N GLY A 191 15.53 -13.84 27.81
CA GLY A 191 16.19 -15.15 27.73
C GLY A 191 15.24 -16.35 27.91
N ARG A 192 13.93 -16.14 27.86
CA ARG A 192 12.94 -17.21 28.02
C ARG A 192 12.89 -18.19 26.83
N LEU A 193 13.38 -17.73 25.67
CA LEU A 193 13.42 -18.49 24.42
C LEU A 193 14.84 -18.97 24.03
N ASP A 194 15.84 -18.73 24.88
CA ASP A 194 17.23 -19.06 24.57
C ASP A 194 17.52 -20.57 24.66
N GLY A 195 18.15 -21.10 23.59
CA GLY A 195 18.80 -22.42 23.59
C GLY A 195 17.87 -23.62 23.61
N ARG A 196 16.57 -23.47 23.28
CA ARG A 196 15.57 -24.55 23.19
C ARG A 196 14.81 -24.43 21.87
N GLU A 197 14.39 -25.59 21.33
CA GLU A 197 13.32 -25.59 20.35
C GLU A 197 12.02 -25.20 21.08
N VAL A 198 11.47 -24.04 20.72
CA VAL A 198 10.24 -23.50 21.30
C VAL A 198 9.16 -23.49 20.24
N THR A 199 7.98 -23.98 20.60
CA THR A 199 6.78 -23.83 19.77
C THR A 199 5.93 -22.70 20.35
N LEU A 200 5.64 -21.70 19.54
CA LEU A 200 4.71 -20.64 19.87
C LEU A 200 3.36 -21.00 19.23
N GLU A 201 2.30 -20.99 20.03
CA GLU A 201 0.95 -21.23 19.53
C GLU A 201 0.11 -19.97 19.70
N LEU A 202 -0.40 -19.48 18.59
CA LEU A 202 -1.39 -18.41 18.57
C LEU A 202 -2.77 -19.05 18.54
N ALA A 203 -3.46 -19.04 19.67
CA ALA A 203 -4.77 -19.65 19.88
C ALA A 203 -5.83 -18.61 20.26
N ASP A 204 -7.10 -18.96 20.05
CA ASP A 204 -8.23 -18.19 20.56
C ASP A 204 -8.44 -18.50 22.06
N HIS A 205 -8.51 -17.44 22.88
CA HIS A 205 -8.92 -17.48 24.26
C HIS A 205 -10.03 -16.45 24.51
N ASP A 206 -11.25 -16.93 24.64
CA ASP A 206 -12.44 -16.10 24.91
C ASP A 206 -12.65 -14.95 23.89
N GLY A 207 -12.44 -15.23 22.60
CA GLY A 207 -12.59 -14.26 21.51
C GLY A 207 -11.41 -13.30 21.40
N ARG A 208 -10.23 -13.71 21.81
CA ARG A 208 -8.97 -12.98 21.64
C ARG A 208 -7.85 -13.90 21.22
N ALA A 209 -7.07 -13.45 20.26
CA ALA A 209 -5.84 -14.14 19.87
C ALA A 209 -4.77 -13.93 20.96
N VAL A 210 -4.33 -15.02 21.58
CA VAL A 210 -3.30 -15.02 22.62
C VAL A 210 -2.13 -15.88 22.18
N LEU A 211 -0.92 -15.36 22.34
CA LEU A 211 0.31 -16.08 22.05
C LEU A 211 0.74 -16.86 23.31
N GLU A 212 0.76 -18.18 23.21
CA GLU A 212 1.32 -19.08 24.21
C GLU A 212 2.80 -19.36 23.90
N ILE A 213 3.64 -19.26 24.95
CA ILE A 213 5.09 -19.45 24.87
C ILE A 213 5.51 -20.66 25.68
#